data_5fcba12d3021cdd1555c3f0aac9ea86a
#
_entry.id   5fcba12d3021cdd1555c3f0aac9ea86a
#
_cell.length_a   1.000
_cell.length_b   1.000
_cell.length_c   1.000
_cell.angle_alpha   90.00
_cell.angle_beta   90.00
_cell.angle_gamma   90.00
#
_symmetry.space_group_name_H-M   'P 1'
#
loop_
_entity.id
_entity.type
_entity.pdbx_description
1 polymer ?
#
loop_
_entity_poly.entity_id
_entity_poly.type
_entity_poly.pdbx_seq_one_letter_code
_entity_poly.pdbx_strand_id
1 'polypeptide(L)'
;NTCSQEQLRHGYWHYSLIPEAADALRARYAPLDELVEILDGCGFAHQGRFAPVDVTVQGEAYFDPRGPLNKEWRDGDSVWSLVTEDRLERVFSRIQKLDAKGELEAYMASNDARRRDIGQVTILFSLRR
;
A
#
# COMPACT_ATOMS: atom_id res chain seq x y z
N ASN A 1 8.90 2.97 -10.75
CA ASN A 1 7.96 3.35 -9.70
C ASN A 1 8.43 2.80 -8.34
N THR A 2 8.02 3.43 -7.29
CA THR A 2 8.29 3.05 -5.90
C THR A 2 7.17 3.58 -5.00
N CYS A 3 7.27 3.35 -3.69
CA CYS A 3 6.36 3.94 -2.72
C CYS A 3 7.14 4.83 -1.76
N SER A 4 6.55 5.96 -1.38
CA SER A 4 7.07 6.77 -0.27
C SER A 4 6.75 6.11 1.07
N GLN A 5 7.43 6.52 2.13
CA GLN A 5 7.12 6.08 3.50
C GLN A 5 5.68 6.45 3.90
N GLU A 6 5.20 7.62 3.49
CA GLU A 6 3.85 8.07 3.75
C GLU A 6 2.81 7.26 2.97
N GLN A 7 3.08 6.93 1.71
CA GLN A 7 2.20 6.08 0.91
C GLN A 7 2.05 4.68 1.50
N LEU A 8 3.14 4.07 1.94
CA LEU A 8 3.09 2.76 2.62
C LEU A 8 2.38 2.81 3.97
N ARG A 9 2.36 3.96 4.62
CA ARG A 9 1.66 4.14 5.90
C ARG A 9 0.18 4.41 5.73
N HIS A 10 -0.23 5.17 4.71
CA HIS A 10 -1.57 5.74 4.59
C HIS A 10 -2.26 5.54 3.24
N GLY A 11 -1.57 4.97 2.25
CA GLY A 11 -2.08 4.84 0.89
C GLY A 11 -2.87 3.54 0.62
N TYR A 12 -2.98 2.65 1.61
CA TYR A 12 -3.58 1.32 1.45
C TYR A 12 -4.50 1.04 2.63
N TRP A 13 -5.82 1.03 2.41
CA TRP A 13 -6.78 0.86 3.49
C TRP A 13 -6.60 -0.44 4.27
N HIS A 14 -6.27 -1.53 3.57
CA HIS A 14 -6.14 -2.85 4.17
C HIS A 14 -4.87 -3.04 5.01
N TYR A 15 -3.89 -2.14 4.91
CA TYR A 15 -2.70 -2.18 5.77
C TYR A 15 -3.05 -1.94 7.25
N SER A 16 -4.16 -1.26 7.51
CA SER A 16 -4.69 -1.11 8.87
C SER A 16 -5.10 -2.43 9.54
N LEU A 17 -5.43 -3.44 8.74
CA LEU A 17 -5.74 -4.80 9.21
C LEU A 17 -4.49 -5.61 9.58
N ILE A 18 -3.35 -5.25 9.02
CA ILE A 18 -2.08 -5.98 9.11
C ILE A 18 -0.90 -5.03 9.40
N PRO A 19 -0.95 -4.25 10.49
CA PRO A 19 0.03 -3.18 10.73
C PRO A 19 1.46 -3.70 10.87
N GLU A 20 1.68 -4.88 11.46
CA GLU A 20 3.02 -5.45 11.60
C GLU A 20 3.63 -5.82 10.24
N ALA A 21 2.84 -6.41 9.34
CA ALA A 21 3.27 -6.74 7.98
C ALA A 21 3.52 -5.45 7.16
N ALA A 22 2.66 -4.46 7.29
CA ALA A 22 2.82 -3.16 6.65
C ALA A 22 4.09 -2.44 7.11
N ASP A 23 4.40 -2.46 8.40
CA ASP A 23 5.63 -1.90 8.96
C ASP A 23 6.88 -2.66 8.47
N ALA A 24 6.80 -3.99 8.41
CA ALA A 24 7.89 -4.82 7.89
C ALA A 24 8.14 -4.55 6.39
N LEU A 25 7.08 -4.37 5.61
CA LEU A 25 7.21 -3.98 4.19
C LEU A 25 7.83 -2.60 4.05
N ARG A 26 7.33 -1.62 4.80
CA ARG A 26 7.82 -0.24 4.76
C ARG A 26 9.31 -0.14 5.10
N ALA A 27 9.78 -0.94 6.04
CA ALA A 27 11.20 -0.99 6.41
C ALA A 27 12.13 -1.44 5.26
N ARG A 28 11.59 -2.07 4.21
CA ARG A 28 12.33 -2.49 3.01
C ARG A 28 12.44 -1.41 1.93
N TYR A 29 11.73 -0.31 2.10
CA TYR A 29 11.72 0.80 1.15
C TYR A 29 12.59 1.94 1.66
N ALA A 30 13.56 2.35 0.86
CA ALA A 30 14.32 3.55 1.13
C ALA A 30 13.43 4.81 1.05
N PRO A 31 13.64 5.82 1.89
CA PRO A 31 13.04 7.14 1.69
C PRO A 31 13.32 7.65 0.27
N LEU A 32 12.36 8.40 -0.31
CA LEU A 32 12.48 8.83 -1.71
C LEU A 32 13.73 9.67 -1.98
N ASP A 33 14.10 10.52 -1.04
CA ASP A 33 15.29 11.39 -1.23
C ASP A 33 16.58 10.56 -1.19
N GLU A 34 16.67 9.55 -0.33
CA GLU A 34 17.77 8.60 -0.31
C GLU A 34 17.87 7.81 -1.63
N LEU A 35 16.73 7.38 -2.17
CA LEU A 35 16.69 6.70 -3.47
C LEU A 35 17.17 7.60 -4.59
N VAL A 36 16.81 8.88 -4.57
CA VAL A 36 17.32 9.88 -5.54
C VAL A 36 18.84 10.03 -5.43
N GLU A 37 19.38 10.10 -4.23
CA GLU A 37 20.82 10.18 -4.01
C GLU A 37 21.55 8.93 -4.52
N ILE A 38 20.98 7.74 -4.27
CA ILE A 38 21.54 6.47 -4.79
C ILE A 38 21.55 6.47 -6.33
N LEU A 39 20.46 6.88 -6.95
CA LEU A 39 20.36 6.95 -8.42
C LEU A 39 21.37 7.96 -9.00
N ASP A 40 21.52 9.11 -8.36
CA ASP A 40 22.49 10.11 -8.78
C ASP A 40 23.93 9.57 -8.70
N GLY A 41 24.27 8.89 -7.61
CA GLY A 41 25.55 8.19 -7.44
C GLY A 41 25.79 7.09 -8.46
N CYS A 42 24.73 6.51 -9.04
CA CYS A 42 24.80 5.52 -10.12
C CYS A 42 24.82 6.15 -11.53
N GLY A 43 24.89 7.47 -11.65
CA GLY A 43 24.93 8.17 -12.93
C GLY A 43 23.58 8.48 -13.55
N PHE A 44 22.52 8.54 -12.74
CA PHE A 44 21.17 8.91 -13.16
C PHE A 44 20.76 10.24 -12.54
N ALA A 45 20.79 11.31 -13.32
CA ALA A 45 20.40 12.64 -12.88
C ALA A 45 18.87 12.71 -12.69
N HIS A 46 18.41 12.94 -11.47
CA HIS A 46 17.00 13.10 -11.16
C HIS A 46 16.40 14.29 -11.90
N GLN A 47 15.25 14.07 -12.55
CA GLN A 47 14.53 15.09 -13.30
C GLN A 47 13.21 15.49 -12.66
N GLY A 48 12.59 14.58 -11.92
CA GLY A 48 11.36 14.84 -11.22
C GLY A 48 10.66 13.60 -10.69
N ARG A 49 9.57 13.85 -9.96
CA ARG A 49 8.72 12.80 -9.42
C ARG A 49 7.25 13.27 -9.38
N PHE A 50 6.33 12.33 -9.45
CA PHE A 50 4.90 12.57 -9.21
C PHE A 50 4.22 11.32 -8.67
N ALA A 51 3.11 11.50 -7.96
CA ALA A 51 2.24 10.44 -7.47
C ALA A 51 0.90 10.49 -8.23
N PRO A 52 0.55 9.46 -9.01
CA PRO A 52 -0.78 9.38 -9.64
C PRO A 52 -1.83 9.05 -8.57
N VAL A 53 -2.64 10.03 -8.20
CA VAL A 53 -3.62 9.91 -7.12
C VAL A 53 -4.92 9.19 -7.53
N ASP A 54 -5.19 9.11 -8.82
CA ASP A 54 -6.40 8.50 -9.38
C ASP A 54 -6.23 7.01 -9.71
N VAL A 55 -5.05 6.44 -9.44
CA VAL A 55 -4.71 5.05 -9.77
C VAL A 55 -4.51 4.25 -8.50
N THR A 56 -5.08 3.05 -8.46
CA THR A 56 -4.81 2.04 -7.45
C THR A 56 -4.05 0.87 -8.06
N VAL A 57 -3.10 0.30 -7.31
CA VAL A 57 -2.23 -0.79 -7.78
C VAL A 57 -3.05 -2.03 -8.18
N GLN A 58 -4.10 -2.32 -7.45
CA GLN A 58 -5.01 -3.45 -7.72
C GLN A 58 -6.19 -3.08 -8.63
N GLY A 59 -6.25 -1.85 -9.17
CA GLY A 59 -7.39 -1.39 -9.96
C GLY A 59 -8.69 -1.41 -9.16
N GLU A 60 -9.79 -1.75 -9.81
CA GLU A 60 -11.13 -1.81 -9.18
C GLU A 60 -11.23 -2.81 -8.03
N ALA A 61 -10.43 -3.87 -8.06
CA ALA A 61 -10.41 -4.88 -6.99
C ALA A 61 -9.98 -4.29 -5.62
N TYR A 62 -9.23 -3.20 -5.63
CA TYR A 62 -8.83 -2.49 -4.41
C TYR A 62 -10.04 -2.04 -3.56
N PHE A 63 -11.16 -1.72 -4.20
CA PHE A 63 -12.36 -1.20 -3.55
C PHE A 63 -13.31 -2.28 -3.06
N ASP A 64 -12.92 -3.54 -3.10
CA ASP A 64 -13.69 -4.63 -2.49
C ASP A 64 -13.32 -4.77 -1.01
N PRO A 65 -14.21 -4.36 -0.08
CA PRO A 65 -13.90 -4.45 1.35
C PRO A 65 -13.83 -5.90 1.87
N ARG A 66 -14.36 -6.87 1.11
CA ARG A 66 -14.26 -8.31 1.39
C ARG A 66 -13.08 -8.96 0.69
N GLY A 67 -12.37 -8.20 -0.14
CA GLY A 67 -11.21 -8.66 -0.90
C GLY A 67 -10.21 -9.47 -0.08
N PRO A 68 -9.81 -9.02 1.13
CA PRO A 68 -8.85 -9.77 1.96
C PRO A 68 -9.27 -11.19 2.33
N LEU A 69 -10.54 -11.55 2.23
CA LEU A 69 -11.01 -12.93 2.43
C LEU A 69 -10.62 -13.85 1.26
N ASN A 70 -10.38 -13.28 0.08
CA ASN A 70 -10.04 -14.02 -1.13
C ASN A 70 -8.52 -14.08 -1.33
N LYS A 71 -8.01 -15.30 -1.52
CA LYS A 71 -6.57 -15.52 -1.74
C LYS A 71 -6.06 -14.82 -3.01
N GLU A 72 -6.80 -14.89 -4.12
CA GLU A 72 -6.41 -14.24 -5.38
C GLU A 72 -6.28 -12.72 -5.20
N TRP A 73 -7.19 -12.13 -4.43
CA TRP A 73 -7.13 -10.71 -4.11
C TRP A 73 -5.85 -10.39 -3.30
N ARG A 74 -5.52 -11.20 -2.29
CA ARG A 74 -4.31 -11.01 -1.48
C ARG A 74 -3.03 -11.20 -2.30
N ASP A 75 -3.04 -12.11 -3.26
CA ASP A 75 -1.89 -12.35 -4.16
C ASP A 75 -1.58 -11.12 -5.04
N GLY A 76 -2.49 -10.17 -5.14
CA GLY A 76 -2.30 -8.89 -5.84
C GLY A 76 -1.46 -7.86 -5.09
N ASP A 77 -1.13 -8.09 -3.81
CA ASP A 77 -0.25 -7.22 -3.03
C ASP A 77 0.71 -8.04 -2.17
N SER A 78 1.99 -7.86 -2.39
CA SER A 78 3.06 -8.64 -1.74
C SER A 78 3.11 -8.51 -0.22
N VAL A 79 2.49 -7.48 0.38
CA VAL A 79 2.41 -7.31 1.83
C VAL A 79 1.80 -8.53 2.52
N TRP A 80 0.86 -9.20 1.87
CA TRP A 80 0.19 -10.37 2.41
C TRP A 80 1.11 -11.58 2.59
N SER A 81 2.22 -11.64 1.87
CA SER A 81 3.24 -12.69 2.07
C SER A 81 3.96 -12.57 3.41
N LEU A 82 3.86 -11.43 4.07
CA LEU A 82 4.45 -11.16 5.39
C LEU A 82 3.49 -11.41 6.55
N VAL A 83 2.25 -11.83 6.26
CA VAL A 83 1.21 -12.09 7.25
C VAL A 83 1.26 -13.54 7.68
N THR A 84 1.36 -13.79 9.00
CA THR A 84 1.30 -15.14 9.56
C THR A 84 -0.12 -15.72 9.47
N GLU A 85 -0.25 -17.05 9.51
CA GLU A 85 -1.56 -17.72 9.49
C GLU A 85 -2.47 -17.26 10.65
N ASP A 86 -1.94 -17.19 11.86
CA ASP A 86 -2.68 -16.69 13.02
C ASP A 86 -3.20 -15.25 12.82
N ARG A 87 -2.37 -14.40 12.23
CA ARG A 87 -2.77 -13.03 11.95
C ARG A 87 -3.83 -12.98 10.85
N LEU A 88 -3.71 -13.80 9.84
CA LEU A 88 -4.68 -13.89 8.75
C LEU A 88 -6.06 -14.32 9.27
N GLU A 89 -6.13 -15.30 10.15
CA GLU A 89 -7.38 -15.72 10.81
C GLU A 89 -8.04 -14.58 11.60
N ARG A 90 -7.23 -13.78 12.30
CA ARG A 90 -7.72 -12.59 13.02
C ARG A 90 -8.26 -11.53 12.06
N VAL A 91 -7.63 -11.33 10.91
CA VAL A 91 -8.11 -10.43 9.86
C VAL A 91 -9.46 -10.91 9.35
N PHE A 92 -9.60 -12.19 9.03
CA PHE A 92 -10.86 -12.77 8.58
C PHE A 92 -11.98 -12.58 9.60
N SER A 93 -11.70 -12.90 10.86
CA SER A 93 -12.65 -12.70 11.95
C SER A 93 -13.06 -11.23 12.09
N ARG A 94 -12.12 -10.30 11.98
CA ARG A 94 -12.41 -8.85 12.06
C ARG A 94 -13.29 -8.39 10.90
N ILE A 95 -12.97 -8.79 9.67
CA ILE A 95 -13.78 -8.43 8.49
C ILE A 95 -15.21 -8.98 8.64
N GLN A 96 -15.35 -10.23 9.03
CA GLN A 96 -16.66 -10.85 9.22
C GLN A 96 -17.49 -10.14 10.29
N LYS A 97 -16.87 -9.72 11.40
CA LYS A 97 -17.54 -8.95 12.45
C LYS A 97 -17.99 -7.57 11.97
N LEU A 98 -17.13 -6.85 11.26
CA LEU A 98 -17.44 -5.54 10.68
C LEU A 98 -18.57 -5.67 9.64
N ASP A 99 -18.53 -6.70 8.81
CA ASP A 99 -19.54 -6.96 7.79
C ASP A 99 -20.91 -7.29 8.41
N ALA A 100 -20.94 -8.14 9.44
CA ALA A 100 -22.15 -8.48 10.17
C ALA A 100 -22.83 -7.27 10.82
N LYS A 101 -22.05 -6.25 11.20
CA LYS A 101 -22.55 -4.98 11.76
C LYS A 101 -22.91 -3.94 10.70
N GLY A 102 -22.64 -4.20 9.41
CA GLY A 102 -22.79 -3.21 8.35
C GLY A 102 -21.79 -2.07 8.40
N GLU A 103 -20.62 -2.27 9.02
CA GLU A 103 -19.58 -1.26 9.25
C GLU A 103 -18.36 -1.40 8.31
N LEU A 104 -18.33 -2.44 7.47
CA LEU A 104 -17.12 -2.79 6.70
C LEU A 104 -16.78 -1.74 5.63
N GLU A 105 -17.75 -1.24 4.89
CA GLU A 105 -17.55 -0.20 3.89
C GLU A 105 -17.07 1.12 4.53
N ALA A 106 -17.63 1.48 5.68
CA ALA A 106 -17.21 2.67 6.43
C ALA A 106 -15.78 2.52 6.96
N TYR A 107 -15.40 1.33 7.40
CA TYR A 107 -14.03 1.01 7.82
C TYR A 107 -13.05 1.20 6.66
N MET A 108 -13.34 0.65 5.50
CA MET A 108 -12.52 0.83 4.30
C MET A 108 -12.40 2.31 3.94
N ALA A 109 -13.51 3.02 3.83
CA ALA A 109 -13.52 4.43 3.45
C ALA A 109 -12.73 5.31 4.41
N SER A 110 -12.83 5.08 5.70
CA SER A 110 -12.08 5.80 6.73
C SER A 110 -10.57 5.60 6.60
N ASN A 111 -10.14 4.38 6.32
CA ASN A 111 -8.72 4.03 6.16
C ASN A 111 -8.17 4.35 4.76
N ASP A 112 -9.04 4.67 3.80
CA ASP A 112 -8.67 5.06 2.43
C ASP A 112 -8.61 6.59 2.22
N ALA A 113 -9.03 7.37 3.18
CA ALA A 113 -9.23 8.82 3.03
C ALA A 113 -7.97 9.56 2.56
N ARG A 114 -6.78 9.19 3.04
CA ARG A 114 -5.50 9.81 2.71
C ARG A 114 -5.00 9.46 1.31
N ARG A 115 -5.37 8.31 0.76
CA ARG A 115 -4.89 7.86 -0.55
C ARG A 115 -5.20 8.87 -1.66
N ARG A 116 -6.33 9.52 -1.62
CA ARG A 116 -6.73 10.51 -2.63
C ARG A 116 -5.82 11.73 -2.70
N ASP A 117 -5.12 12.02 -1.62
CA ASP A 117 -4.19 13.16 -1.55
C ASP A 117 -2.76 12.74 -1.88
N ILE A 118 -2.33 11.53 -1.46
CA ILE A 118 -0.94 11.10 -1.54
C ILE A 118 -0.66 10.03 -2.60
N GLY A 119 -1.71 9.34 -3.09
CA GLY A 119 -1.58 8.19 -3.99
C GLY A 119 -1.01 6.95 -3.31
N GLN A 120 -0.81 5.89 -4.09
CA GLN A 120 -0.24 4.61 -3.62
C GLN A 120 1.21 4.43 -4.05
N VAL A 121 1.59 5.03 -5.15
CA VAL A 121 2.93 4.91 -5.73
C VAL A 121 3.47 6.27 -6.14
N THR A 122 4.78 6.35 -6.24
CA THR A 122 5.50 7.51 -6.79
C THR A 122 6.29 7.08 -8.02
N ILE A 123 6.17 7.84 -9.08
CA ILE A 123 6.98 7.70 -10.28
C ILE A 123 8.17 8.64 -10.17
N LEU A 124 9.37 8.08 -10.15
CA LEU A 124 10.63 8.82 -10.27
C LEU A 124 11.10 8.73 -11.71
N PHE A 125 11.58 9.81 -12.26
CA PHE A 125 12.22 9.79 -13.57
C PHE A 125 13.56 10.51 -13.54
N SER A 126 14.53 9.86 -14.16
CA SER A 126 15.93 10.29 -14.19
C SER A 126 16.51 10.05 -15.58
N LEU A 127 17.47 10.88 -15.96
CA LEU A 127 18.22 10.71 -17.20
C LEU A 127 19.61 10.14 -16.90
N ARG A 128 20.03 9.20 -17.72
CA ARG A 128 21.40 8.70 -17.65
C ARG A 128 22.36 9.80 -18.07
N ARG A 129 23.36 10.03 -17.28
CA ARG A 129 24.45 10.96 -17.60
C ARG A 129 25.40 10.40 -18.65
#